data_16f2ffa52dc5ddc1f36dafdb459cb90c
#
_entry.id   16f2ffa52dc5ddc1f36dafdb459cb90c
#
_cell.length_a   1.000
_cell.length_b   1.000
_cell.length_c   1.000
_cell.angle_alpha   90.00
_cell.angle_beta   90.00
_cell.angle_gamma   90.00
#
_symmetry.space_group_name_H-M   'P 1'
#
loop_
_entity.id
_entity.type
_entity.pdbx_description
1 polymer ?
#
loop_
_entity_poly.entity_id
_entity_poly.type
_entity_poly.pdbx_seq_one_letter_code
_entity_poly.pdbx_strand_id
1 'polypeptide(L)'
;MQEILGLVRRCVTDYDMIQEGETVAVGVSGGKDSLVTLTALARLSKFYQKPFRVAAITVETGVPGMSFDAVADYCAALGVEYIRVNVPIYEIVFLERKEKNPCSLCAKLRRGALSTAMNEHGIKTIALGHHYDDAVETLLMNLLFEGRIGCFQPVTYLSRSDVTQIRPLLYVKEQQVRNVAAKLDLPIVHNPCPANGETRRQEVKELIESLSERYPDLKQKLFGAMQRYPLYGWDTKNSEK
;
A
#
# COMPACT_ATOMS: atom_id res chain seq x y z
N MET A 1 -15.61 -8.09 5.42
CA MET A 1 -14.30 -8.18 6.13
C MET A 1 -13.78 -9.63 6.20
N GLN A 2 -14.55 -10.65 6.55
CA GLN A 2 -14.05 -12.05 6.64
C GLN A 2 -13.37 -12.54 5.35
N GLU A 3 -13.96 -12.29 4.20
CA GLU A 3 -13.37 -12.64 2.89
C GLU A 3 -12.00 -11.98 2.69
N ILE A 4 -11.90 -10.66 2.96
CA ILE A 4 -10.61 -9.95 2.87
C ILE A 4 -9.59 -10.53 3.84
N LEU A 5 -9.96 -10.84 5.07
CA LEU A 5 -9.03 -11.44 6.05
C LEU A 5 -8.48 -12.79 5.57
N GLY A 6 -9.31 -13.62 4.92
CA GLY A 6 -8.86 -14.87 4.31
C GLY A 6 -7.81 -14.65 3.21
N LEU A 7 -8.06 -13.69 2.32
CA LEU A 7 -7.14 -13.34 1.22
C LEU A 7 -5.84 -12.72 1.76
N VAL A 8 -5.93 -11.80 2.74
CA VAL A 8 -4.76 -11.19 3.39
C VAL A 8 -3.92 -12.24 4.10
N ARG A 9 -4.55 -13.11 4.90
CA ARG A 9 -3.84 -14.21 5.58
C ARG A 9 -3.10 -15.09 4.58
N ARG A 10 -3.75 -15.48 3.48
CA ARG A 10 -3.13 -16.28 2.43
C ARG A 10 -1.95 -15.55 1.80
N CYS A 11 -2.11 -14.28 1.44
CA CYS A 11 -1.05 -13.48 0.84
C CYS A 11 0.16 -13.35 1.79
N VAL A 12 -0.09 -13.02 3.06
CA VAL A 12 0.96 -12.92 4.09
C VAL A 12 1.70 -14.24 4.28
N THR A 13 0.98 -15.36 4.23
CA THR A 13 1.57 -16.71 4.37
C THR A 13 2.35 -17.12 3.12
N ASP A 14 1.77 -16.96 1.92
CA ASP A 14 2.38 -17.38 0.65
C ASP A 14 3.73 -16.69 0.40
N TYR A 15 3.83 -15.40 0.77
CA TYR A 15 5.05 -14.60 0.59
C TYR A 15 5.89 -14.43 1.87
N ASP A 16 5.53 -15.10 2.98
CA ASP A 16 6.22 -14.99 4.28
C ASP A 16 6.47 -13.55 4.74
N MET A 17 5.43 -12.72 4.64
CA MET A 17 5.54 -11.27 4.81
C MET A 17 5.82 -10.83 6.25
N ILE A 18 5.45 -11.64 7.24
CA ILE A 18 5.47 -11.29 8.66
C ILE A 18 6.27 -12.31 9.46
N GLN A 19 7.22 -11.83 10.25
CA GLN A 19 8.01 -12.67 11.17
C GLN A 19 7.40 -12.67 12.57
N GLU A 20 7.66 -13.74 13.31
CA GLU A 20 7.16 -13.88 14.69
C GLU A 20 7.77 -12.81 15.61
N GLY A 21 6.91 -12.19 16.42
CA GLY A 21 7.31 -11.21 17.42
C GLY A 21 7.55 -9.79 16.90
N GLU A 22 7.56 -9.58 15.57
CA GLU A 22 7.82 -8.24 15.02
C GLU A 22 6.66 -7.26 15.19
N THR A 23 6.99 -5.97 15.04
CA THR A 23 6.00 -4.92 14.87
C THR A 23 5.93 -4.54 13.40
N VAL A 24 4.76 -4.68 12.80
CA VAL A 24 4.47 -4.27 11.42
C VAL A 24 3.82 -2.90 11.45
N ALA A 25 4.48 -1.90 10.89
CA ALA A 25 3.86 -0.60 10.66
C ALA A 25 2.93 -0.67 9.44
N VAL A 26 1.82 0.06 9.48
CA VAL A 26 1.00 0.34 8.30
C VAL A 26 1.21 1.80 7.90
N GLY A 27 1.64 2.03 6.67
CA GLY A 27 1.74 3.37 6.11
C GLY A 27 0.35 3.92 5.80
N VAL A 28 -0.22 4.73 6.70
CA VAL A 28 -1.58 5.26 6.57
C VAL A 28 -1.55 6.60 5.85
N SER A 29 -2.00 6.60 4.59
CA SER A 29 -2.11 7.81 3.77
C SER A 29 -3.44 8.56 3.96
N GLY A 30 -4.38 7.99 4.72
CA GLY A 30 -5.76 8.45 4.82
C GLY A 30 -6.67 7.92 3.71
N GLY A 31 -6.14 7.28 2.68
CA GLY A 31 -6.95 6.66 1.62
C GLY A 31 -7.54 5.30 2.05
N LYS A 32 -8.62 4.90 1.36
CA LYS A 32 -9.35 3.64 1.61
C LYS A 32 -8.44 2.42 1.73
N ASP A 33 -7.43 2.32 0.85
CA ASP A 33 -6.57 1.13 0.75
C ASP A 33 -5.68 0.98 1.99
N SER A 34 -5.09 2.08 2.46
CA SER A 34 -4.27 2.10 3.66
C SER A 34 -5.08 1.81 4.93
N LEU A 35 -6.31 2.34 5.03
CA LEU A 35 -7.19 2.10 6.17
C LEU A 35 -7.72 0.66 6.19
N VAL A 36 -8.03 0.08 5.04
CA VAL A 36 -8.39 -1.35 4.94
C VAL A 36 -7.21 -2.23 5.30
N THR A 37 -5.98 -1.87 4.87
CA THR A 37 -4.76 -2.60 5.26
C THR A 37 -4.57 -2.58 6.78
N LEU A 38 -4.69 -1.40 7.40
CA LEU A 38 -4.62 -1.24 8.85
C LEU A 38 -5.64 -2.13 9.57
N THR A 39 -6.91 -2.03 9.16
CA THR A 39 -8.00 -2.81 9.74
C THR A 39 -7.77 -4.32 9.60
N ALA A 40 -7.32 -4.75 8.43
CA ALA A 40 -7.06 -6.16 8.15
C ALA A 40 -5.91 -6.71 9.00
N LEU A 41 -4.78 -5.99 9.10
CA LEU A 41 -3.64 -6.42 9.90
C LEU A 41 -3.93 -6.35 11.40
N ALA A 42 -4.62 -5.31 11.89
CA ALA A 42 -5.03 -5.22 13.30
C ALA A 42 -5.97 -6.36 13.73
N ARG A 43 -6.81 -6.85 12.80
CA ARG A 43 -7.63 -8.04 13.07
C ARG A 43 -6.86 -9.34 12.93
N LEU A 44 -6.00 -9.44 11.90
CA LEU A 44 -5.19 -10.62 11.65
C LEU A 44 -4.23 -10.90 12.82
N SER A 45 -3.61 -9.87 13.41
CA SER A 45 -2.67 -10.03 14.54
C SER A 45 -3.26 -10.74 15.75
N LYS A 46 -4.59 -10.75 15.89
CA LYS A 46 -5.28 -11.39 17.02
C LYS A 46 -5.36 -12.92 16.92
N PHE A 47 -5.13 -13.50 15.73
CA PHE A 47 -5.28 -14.95 15.51
C PHE A 47 -4.29 -15.55 14.50
N TYR A 48 -3.34 -14.74 14.01
CA TYR A 48 -2.32 -15.25 13.09
C TYR A 48 -1.35 -16.18 13.83
N GLN A 49 -0.95 -17.26 13.14
CA GLN A 49 -0.08 -18.29 13.73
C GLN A 49 1.30 -17.79 14.18
N LYS A 50 1.80 -16.73 13.58
CA LYS A 50 3.00 -15.99 14.02
C LYS A 50 2.52 -14.73 14.75
N PRO A 51 2.62 -14.63 16.08
CA PRO A 51 2.25 -13.44 16.82
C PRO A 51 3.03 -12.21 16.33
N PHE A 52 2.35 -11.10 16.08
CA PHE A 52 2.96 -9.83 15.69
C PHE A 52 2.14 -8.65 16.23
N ARG A 53 2.75 -7.48 16.30
CA ARG A 53 2.08 -6.23 16.69
C ARG A 53 1.88 -5.36 15.46
N VAL A 54 0.89 -4.47 15.54
CA VAL A 54 0.59 -3.50 14.48
C VAL A 54 0.74 -2.08 15.03
N ALA A 55 1.44 -1.23 14.28
CA ALA A 55 1.47 0.20 14.48
C ALA A 55 0.97 0.90 13.21
N ALA A 56 0.42 2.10 13.32
CA ALA A 56 0.06 2.94 12.18
C ALA A 56 1.02 4.12 12.09
N ILE A 57 1.51 4.46 10.91
CA ILE A 57 2.37 5.63 10.70
C ILE A 57 1.77 6.50 9.60
N THR A 58 1.58 7.79 9.89
CA THR A 58 1.19 8.80 8.90
C THR A 58 2.27 9.87 8.79
N VAL A 59 2.68 10.17 7.56
CA VAL A 59 3.48 11.38 7.27
C VAL A 59 2.52 12.49 6.86
N GLU A 60 2.33 13.44 7.76
CA GLU A 60 1.54 14.65 7.52
C GLU A 60 2.39 15.65 6.74
N THR A 61 1.96 15.94 5.53
CA THR A 61 2.75 16.68 4.54
C THR A 61 2.54 18.19 4.58
N GLY A 62 1.69 18.69 5.50
CA GLY A 62 1.38 20.11 5.63
C GLY A 62 0.45 20.65 4.54
N VAL A 63 -0.26 19.79 3.80
CA VAL A 63 -1.26 20.24 2.82
C VAL A 63 -2.42 20.91 3.56
N PRO A 64 -2.76 22.17 3.24
CA PRO A 64 -3.85 22.90 3.91
C PRO A 64 -5.19 22.17 3.81
N GLY A 65 -5.94 22.15 4.91
CA GLY A 65 -7.25 21.50 4.97
C GLY A 65 -7.22 19.98 5.12
N MET A 66 -6.05 19.37 5.29
CA MET A 66 -5.91 17.93 5.54
C MET A 66 -5.77 17.66 7.05
N SER A 67 -6.65 16.84 7.64
CA SER A 67 -6.56 16.40 9.03
C SER A 67 -6.62 14.87 9.12
N PHE A 68 -5.86 14.33 10.07
CA PHE A 68 -5.82 12.90 10.39
C PHE A 68 -6.38 12.59 11.79
N ASP A 69 -7.13 13.51 12.40
CA ASP A 69 -7.66 13.32 13.76
C ASP A 69 -8.67 12.17 13.82
N ALA A 70 -9.58 12.06 12.84
CA ALA A 70 -10.49 10.91 12.74
C ALA A 70 -9.75 9.58 12.53
N VAL A 71 -8.55 9.59 11.89
CA VAL A 71 -7.69 8.40 11.78
C VAL A 71 -7.07 8.06 13.13
N ALA A 72 -6.70 9.06 13.94
CA ALA A 72 -6.18 8.84 15.29
C ALA A 72 -7.22 8.16 16.18
N ASP A 73 -8.47 8.66 16.17
CA ASP A 73 -9.59 8.06 16.90
C ASP A 73 -9.84 6.62 16.44
N TYR A 74 -9.75 6.36 15.14
CA TYR A 74 -9.90 5.03 14.58
C TYR A 74 -8.78 4.07 15.01
N CYS A 75 -7.52 4.52 15.04
CA CYS A 75 -6.40 3.74 15.55
C CYS A 75 -6.59 3.39 17.04
N ALA A 76 -7.03 4.35 17.84
CA ALA A 76 -7.34 4.14 19.26
C ALA A 76 -8.45 3.09 19.44
N ALA A 77 -9.53 3.16 18.64
CA ALA A 77 -10.61 2.17 18.66
C ALA A 77 -10.17 0.76 18.25
N LEU A 78 -9.14 0.65 17.38
CA LEU A 78 -8.52 -0.63 17.01
C LEU A 78 -7.51 -1.15 18.05
N GLY A 79 -7.09 -0.32 19.02
CA GLY A 79 -6.01 -0.62 19.95
C GLY A 79 -4.63 -0.65 19.27
N VAL A 80 -4.44 0.19 18.25
CA VAL A 80 -3.21 0.27 17.46
C VAL A 80 -2.48 1.56 17.81
N GLU A 81 -1.16 1.47 18.08
CA GLU A 81 -0.30 2.63 18.25
C GLU A 81 -0.29 3.48 16.99
N TYR A 82 -0.44 4.80 17.14
CA TYR A 82 -0.46 5.73 16.02
C TYR A 82 0.66 6.75 16.09
N ILE A 83 1.57 6.70 15.13
CA ILE A 83 2.73 7.57 14.99
C ILE A 83 2.44 8.62 13.92
N ARG A 84 2.42 9.89 14.31
CA ARG A 84 2.20 11.03 13.41
C ARG A 84 3.52 11.76 13.20
N VAL A 85 3.94 11.85 11.94
CA VAL A 85 5.21 12.50 11.54
C VAL A 85 4.88 13.76 10.76
N ASN A 86 5.11 14.92 11.34
CA ASN A 86 4.87 16.20 10.70
C ASN A 86 6.10 16.65 9.90
N VAL A 87 5.96 16.85 8.60
CA VAL A 87 7.01 17.34 7.72
C VAL A 87 6.43 18.38 6.77
N PRO A 88 7.01 19.58 6.62
CA PRO A 88 6.48 20.65 5.78
C PRO A 88 6.73 20.40 4.28
N ILE A 89 6.35 19.21 3.78
CA ILE A 89 6.61 18.79 2.41
C ILE A 89 5.88 19.68 1.41
N TYR A 90 4.65 20.08 1.72
CA TYR A 90 3.88 20.98 0.85
C TYR A 90 4.60 22.31 0.66
N GLU A 91 5.07 22.91 1.73
CA GLU A 91 5.84 24.17 1.70
C GLU A 91 7.10 24.02 0.85
N ILE A 92 7.91 23.00 1.13
CA ILE A 92 9.16 22.72 0.40
C ILE A 92 8.90 22.53 -1.09
N VAL A 93 7.91 21.74 -1.46
CA VAL A 93 7.68 21.32 -2.86
C VAL A 93 7.01 22.41 -3.68
N PHE A 94 5.98 23.06 -3.13
CA PHE A 94 5.11 23.96 -3.89
C PHE A 94 5.46 25.45 -3.68
N LEU A 95 5.90 25.85 -2.49
CA LEU A 95 6.17 27.26 -2.19
C LEU A 95 7.63 27.63 -2.37
N GLU A 96 8.56 26.83 -1.82
CA GLU A 96 9.98 27.13 -1.90
C GLU A 96 10.60 26.71 -3.23
N ARG A 97 10.51 25.41 -3.58
CA ARG A 97 11.19 24.86 -4.77
C ARG A 97 10.42 25.02 -6.05
N LYS A 98 9.09 25.16 -6.00
CA LYS A 98 8.19 25.25 -7.17
C LYS A 98 8.50 24.18 -8.21
N GLU A 99 8.60 22.93 -7.72
CA GLU A 99 9.08 21.80 -8.52
C GLU A 99 8.21 21.53 -9.75
N LYS A 100 8.86 21.32 -10.90
CA LYS A 100 8.17 20.94 -12.14
C LYS A 100 7.49 19.57 -12.04
N ASN A 101 8.07 18.65 -11.26
CA ASN A 101 7.50 17.33 -10.95
C ASN A 101 7.30 17.17 -9.43
N PRO A 102 6.27 17.83 -8.85
CA PRO A 102 6.07 17.90 -7.42
C PRO A 102 5.85 16.52 -6.78
N CYS A 103 5.18 15.61 -7.49
CA CYS A 103 4.88 14.27 -6.99
C CYS A 103 6.14 13.44 -6.73
N SER A 104 7.16 13.57 -7.57
CA SER A 104 8.42 12.82 -7.42
C SER A 104 9.18 13.24 -6.15
N LEU A 105 9.34 14.56 -5.94
CA LEU A 105 10.00 15.09 -4.75
C LEU A 105 9.19 14.79 -3.47
N CYS A 106 7.86 15.00 -3.52
CA CYS A 106 6.97 14.66 -2.42
C CYS A 106 7.12 13.20 -2.00
N ALA A 107 7.09 12.27 -2.97
CA ALA A 107 7.25 10.84 -2.69
C ALA A 107 8.62 10.51 -2.08
N LYS A 108 9.69 11.20 -2.51
CA LYS A 108 11.04 11.03 -1.95
C LYS A 108 11.11 11.51 -0.50
N LEU A 109 10.59 12.70 -0.21
CA LEU A 109 10.58 13.28 1.14
C LEU A 109 9.71 12.45 2.10
N ARG A 110 8.52 12.01 1.66
CA ARG A 110 7.64 11.14 2.45
C ARG A 110 8.33 9.83 2.80
N ARG A 111 9.00 9.18 1.83
CA ARG A 111 9.74 7.94 2.11
C ARG A 111 10.87 8.14 3.10
N GLY A 112 11.60 9.25 3.00
CA GLY A 112 12.65 9.61 3.96
C GLY A 112 12.10 9.76 5.37
N ALA A 113 11.06 10.59 5.54
CA ALA A 113 10.42 10.81 6.83
C ALA A 113 9.86 9.53 7.45
N LEU A 114 9.23 8.69 6.61
CA LEU A 114 8.70 7.39 7.04
C LEU A 114 9.81 6.46 7.53
N SER A 115 10.92 6.35 6.79
CA SER A 115 12.04 5.50 7.18
C SER A 115 12.71 6.00 8.48
N THR A 116 12.83 7.31 8.67
CA THR A 116 13.36 7.91 9.91
C THR A 116 12.47 7.53 11.10
N ALA A 117 11.17 7.76 10.99
CA ALA A 117 10.22 7.42 12.05
C ALA A 117 10.23 5.93 12.40
N MET A 118 10.27 5.05 11.39
CA MET A 118 10.37 3.61 11.61
C MET A 118 11.63 3.23 12.39
N ASN A 119 12.79 3.82 12.04
CA ASN A 119 14.05 3.55 12.73
C ASN A 119 14.03 4.04 14.18
N GLU A 120 13.46 5.23 14.44
CA GLU A 120 13.31 5.80 15.79
C GLU A 120 12.45 4.91 16.70
N HIS A 121 11.45 4.23 16.13
CA HIS A 121 10.57 3.29 16.83
C HIS A 121 11.03 1.82 16.76
N GLY A 122 12.20 1.54 16.18
CA GLY A 122 12.72 0.17 16.03
C GLY A 122 11.89 -0.75 15.15
N ILE A 123 11.08 -0.17 14.23
CA ILE A 123 10.20 -0.92 13.33
C ILE A 123 10.94 -1.19 12.01
N LYS A 124 10.99 -2.45 11.58
CA LYS A 124 11.70 -2.87 10.37
C LYS A 124 10.78 -3.25 9.21
N THR A 125 9.49 -3.48 9.46
CA THR A 125 8.54 -3.91 8.44
C THR A 125 7.40 -2.93 8.29
N ILE A 126 7.11 -2.51 7.03
CA ILE A 126 5.99 -1.63 6.70
C ILE A 126 5.06 -2.26 5.68
N ALA A 127 3.77 -2.27 6.00
CA ALA A 127 2.71 -2.67 5.10
C ALA A 127 2.18 -1.48 4.29
N LEU A 128 2.09 -1.66 2.98
CA LEU A 128 1.54 -0.68 2.04
C LEU A 128 0.24 -1.21 1.43
N GLY A 129 -0.71 -0.30 1.17
CA GLY A 129 -2.05 -0.62 0.70
C GLY A 129 -2.17 -0.98 -0.78
N HIS A 130 -1.11 -1.45 -1.44
CA HIS A 130 -1.20 -1.89 -2.83
C HIS A 130 -2.00 -3.19 -2.92
N HIS A 131 -2.97 -3.21 -3.85
CA HIS A 131 -3.90 -4.31 -4.04
C HIS A 131 -3.72 -5.00 -5.40
N TYR A 132 -4.56 -5.99 -5.69
CA TYR A 132 -4.53 -6.81 -6.89
C TYR A 132 -4.53 -5.98 -8.20
N ASP A 133 -5.44 -5.01 -8.29
CA ASP A 133 -5.56 -4.17 -9.49
C ASP A 133 -4.34 -3.27 -9.69
N ASP A 134 -3.72 -2.75 -8.61
CA ASP A 134 -2.46 -1.98 -8.69
C ASP A 134 -1.33 -2.79 -9.33
N ALA A 135 -1.25 -4.10 -9.05
CA ALA A 135 -0.22 -4.95 -9.62
C ALA A 135 -0.43 -5.12 -11.14
N VAL A 136 -1.67 -5.35 -11.57
CA VAL A 136 -2.03 -5.47 -12.98
C VAL A 136 -1.79 -4.16 -13.73
N GLU A 137 -2.22 -3.03 -13.15
CA GLU A 137 -1.98 -1.70 -13.70
C GLU A 137 -0.49 -1.40 -13.83
N THR A 138 0.30 -1.71 -12.79
CA THR A 138 1.76 -1.46 -12.79
C THR A 138 2.48 -2.31 -13.84
N LEU A 139 2.09 -3.57 -14.02
CA LEU A 139 2.64 -4.41 -15.09
C LEU A 139 2.39 -3.79 -16.46
N LEU A 140 1.15 -3.37 -16.75
CA LEU A 140 0.82 -2.75 -18.03
C LEU A 140 1.47 -1.37 -18.21
N MET A 141 1.54 -0.55 -17.16
CA MET A 141 2.29 0.71 -17.21
C MET A 141 3.76 0.50 -17.61
N ASN A 142 4.42 -0.48 -16.98
CA ASN A 142 5.80 -0.80 -17.30
C ASN A 142 5.96 -1.31 -18.74
N LEU A 143 5.03 -2.15 -19.22
CA LEU A 143 5.05 -2.65 -20.60
C LEU A 143 4.82 -1.52 -21.62
N LEU A 144 3.83 -0.65 -21.41
CA LEU A 144 3.41 0.34 -22.38
C LEU A 144 4.31 1.59 -22.39
N PHE A 145 4.76 2.04 -21.23
CA PHE A 145 5.48 3.32 -21.11
C PHE A 145 6.98 3.17 -20.85
N GLU A 146 7.41 2.04 -20.26
CA GLU A 146 8.82 1.85 -19.93
C GLU A 146 9.49 0.75 -20.79
N GLY A 147 8.73 0.05 -21.63
CA GLY A 147 9.24 -1.03 -22.49
C GLY A 147 9.85 -2.20 -21.71
N ARG A 148 9.41 -2.45 -20.49
CA ARG A 148 9.96 -3.51 -19.64
C ARG A 148 8.88 -4.38 -19.03
N ILE A 149 9.18 -5.67 -18.84
CA ILE A 149 8.35 -6.59 -18.08
C ILE A 149 8.73 -6.43 -16.60
N GLY A 150 7.82 -5.93 -15.77
CA GLY A 150 8.10 -5.73 -14.35
C GLY A 150 6.91 -5.22 -13.57
N CYS A 151 6.94 -5.48 -12.26
CA CYS A 151 5.99 -4.96 -11.29
C CYS A 151 6.72 -4.70 -9.95
N PHE A 152 6.09 -4.02 -9.02
CA PHE A 152 6.59 -4.01 -7.64
C PHE A 152 6.51 -5.42 -7.04
N GLN A 153 7.39 -5.72 -6.11
CA GLN A 153 7.44 -7.03 -5.45
C GLN A 153 6.41 -7.13 -4.30
N PRO A 154 5.87 -8.32 -4.00
CA PRO A 154 5.07 -8.56 -2.79
C PRO A 154 5.79 -8.18 -1.50
N VAL A 155 7.09 -8.51 -1.42
CA VAL A 155 8.02 -8.15 -0.35
C VAL A 155 9.24 -7.47 -0.98
N THR A 156 9.64 -6.31 -0.46
CA THR A 156 10.79 -5.54 -0.96
C THR A 156 11.66 -5.11 0.22
N TYR A 157 12.90 -5.59 0.26
CA TYR A 157 13.87 -5.09 1.23
C TYR A 157 14.60 -3.86 0.68
N LEU A 158 14.58 -2.78 1.45
CA LEU A 158 15.24 -1.52 1.14
C LEU A 158 16.53 -1.41 1.94
N SER A 159 17.66 -1.85 1.37
CA SER A 159 18.96 -1.93 2.05
C SER A 159 19.46 -0.60 2.60
N ARG A 160 19.15 0.55 1.94
CA ARG A 160 19.59 1.87 2.41
C ARG A 160 18.91 2.34 3.70
N SER A 161 17.68 1.89 3.94
CA SER A 161 16.89 2.27 5.12
C SER A 161 16.72 1.11 6.10
N ASP A 162 17.18 -0.08 5.76
CA ASP A 162 17.01 -1.32 6.52
C ASP A 162 15.53 -1.57 6.87
N VAL A 163 14.67 -1.44 5.86
CA VAL A 163 13.22 -1.57 5.98
C VAL A 163 12.69 -2.57 4.96
N THR A 164 11.84 -3.48 5.40
CA THR A 164 11.09 -4.38 4.54
C THR A 164 9.70 -3.81 4.25
N GLN A 165 9.36 -3.65 2.97
CA GLN A 165 8.01 -3.28 2.53
C GLN A 165 7.23 -4.52 2.15
N ILE A 166 6.03 -4.65 2.68
CA ILE A 166 5.10 -5.76 2.37
C ILE A 166 3.79 -5.22 1.81
N ARG A 167 3.07 -6.05 1.04
CA ARG A 167 1.82 -5.66 0.37
C ARG A 167 0.72 -6.69 0.62
N PRO A 168 0.12 -6.69 1.81
CA PRO A 168 -0.83 -7.72 2.24
C PRO A 168 -2.13 -7.78 1.43
N LEU A 169 -2.50 -6.68 0.72
CA LEU A 169 -3.73 -6.63 -0.08
C LEU A 169 -3.56 -7.16 -1.51
N LEU A 170 -2.39 -7.72 -1.89
CA LEU A 170 -2.15 -8.17 -3.28
C LEU A 170 -3.16 -9.17 -3.83
N TYR A 171 -3.82 -9.97 -2.97
CA TYR A 171 -4.86 -10.90 -3.39
C TYR A 171 -6.27 -10.32 -3.32
N VAL A 172 -6.41 -9.07 -2.88
CA VAL A 172 -7.69 -8.37 -2.70
C VAL A 172 -7.94 -7.45 -3.89
N LYS A 173 -9.11 -7.56 -4.53
CA LYS A 173 -9.51 -6.67 -5.63
C LYS A 173 -9.92 -5.29 -5.09
N GLU A 174 -9.71 -4.24 -5.89
CA GLU A 174 -10.10 -2.87 -5.53
C GLU A 174 -11.56 -2.76 -5.11
N GLN A 175 -12.47 -3.45 -5.82
CA GLN A 175 -13.90 -3.45 -5.48
C GLN A 175 -14.18 -4.01 -4.09
N GLN A 176 -13.45 -5.04 -3.66
CA GLN A 176 -13.58 -5.61 -2.31
C GLN A 176 -13.09 -4.60 -1.26
N VAL A 177 -12.00 -3.88 -1.55
CA VAL A 177 -11.50 -2.80 -0.69
C VAL A 177 -12.53 -1.69 -0.55
N ARG A 178 -13.11 -1.22 -1.66
CA ARG A 178 -14.18 -0.19 -1.66
C ARG A 178 -15.38 -0.63 -0.84
N ASN A 179 -15.86 -1.85 -1.04
CA ASN A 179 -17.02 -2.39 -0.34
C ASN A 179 -16.77 -2.46 1.19
N VAL A 180 -15.58 -2.86 1.61
CA VAL A 180 -15.23 -2.92 3.04
C VAL A 180 -15.05 -1.53 3.63
N ALA A 181 -14.41 -0.62 2.91
CA ALA A 181 -14.25 0.76 3.37
C ALA A 181 -15.61 1.43 3.62
N ALA A 182 -16.55 1.28 2.70
CA ALA A 182 -17.91 1.79 2.84
C ALA A 182 -18.68 1.08 3.97
N LYS A 183 -18.61 -0.26 4.05
CA LYS A 183 -19.32 -1.03 5.09
C LYS A 183 -18.86 -0.74 6.51
N LEU A 184 -17.59 -0.39 6.69
CA LEU A 184 -17.00 -0.07 8.01
C LEU A 184 -16.99 1.43 8.30
N ASP A 185 -17.50 2.25 7.39
CA ASP A 185 -17.49 3.72 7.49
C ASP A 185 -16.10 4.23 7.89
N LEU A 186 -15.06 3.79 7.12
CA LEU A 186 -13.69 4.15 7.45
C LEU A 186 -13.44 5.64 7.30
N PRO A 187 -12.66 6.27 8.20
CA PRO A 187 -12.40 7.71 8.20
C PRO A 187 -11.46 8.12 7.06
N ILE A 188 -11.96 8.08 5.83
CA ILE A 188 -11.18 8.43 4.64
C ILE A 188 -10.91 9.93 4.64
N VAL A 189 -9.63 10.29 4.58
CA VAL A 189 -9.17 11.66 4.55
C VAL A 189 -9.23 12.20 3.12
N HIS A 190 -9.91 13.32 2.93
CA HIS A 190 -9.88 14.02 1.65
C HIS A 190 -8.48 14.60 1.40
N ASN A 191 -7.95 14.37 0.19
CA ASN A 191 -6.65 14.91 -0.22
C ASN A 191 -6.82 16.09 -1.18
N PRO A 192 -6.72 17.34 -0.69
CA PRO A 192 -6.88 18.54 -1.51
C PRO A 192 -5.60 18.95 -2.26
N CYS A 193 -4.62 18.06 -2.37
CA CYS A 193 -3.35 18.38 -3.05
C CYS A 193 -3.59 18.79 -4.52
N PRO A 194 -3.08 19.95 -4.97
CA PRO A 194 -3.30 20.45 -6.32
C PRO A 194 -2.67 19.61 -7.42
N ALA A 195 -1.70 18.76 -7.08
CA ALA A 195 -1.09 17.78 -7.99
C ALA A 195 -1.89 16.47 -8.10
N ASN A 196 -3.04 16.37 -7.44
CA ASN A 196 -3.91 15.21 -7.50
C ASN A 196 -4.80 15.30 -8.74
N GLY A 197 -4.41 14.66 -9.86
CA GLY A 197 -5.11 14.78 -11.13
C GLY A 197 -4.91 13.58 -12.05
N GLU A 198 -5.30 13.72 -13.31
CA GLU A 198 -5.17 12.71 -14.36
C GLU A 198 -3.74 12.16 -14.45
N THR A 199 -3.60 10.87 -14.33
CA THR A 199 -2.31 10.19 -14.37
C THR A 199 -2.33 9.10 -15.43
N ARG A 200 -1.14 8.71 -15.93
CA ARG A 200 -0.99 7.54 -16.80
C ARG A 200 -1.60 6.26 -16.22
N ARG A 201 -1.73 6.19 -14.90
CA ARG A 201 -2.41 5.09 -14.23
C ARG A 201 -3.91 5.06 -14.54
N GLN A 202 -4.56 6.22 -14.61
CA GLN A 202 -5.97 6.29 -14.97
C GLN A 202 -6.21 5.83 -16.42
N GLU A 203 -5.35 6.25 -17.34
CA GLU A 203 -5.37 5.82 -18.74
C GLU A 203 -5.24 4.28 -18.86
N VAL A 204 -4.30 3.68 -18.14
CA VAL A 204 -4.13 2.22 -18.10
C VAL A 204 -5.33 1.51 -17.47
N LYS A 205 -5.93 2.10 -16.44
CA LYS A 205 -7.13 1.55 -15.81
C LYS A 205 -8.31 1.47 -16.80
N GLU A 206 -8.56 2.54 -17.56
CA GLU A 206 -9.58 2.58 -18.59
C GLU A 206 -9.30 1.57 -19.71
N LEU A 207 -8.04 1.43 -20.12
CA LEU A 207 -7.64 0.41 -21.07
C LEU A 207 -7.91 -1.01 -20.56
N ILE A 208 -7.58 -1.30 -19.29
CA ILE A 208 -7.85 -2.60 -18.66
C ILE A 208 -9.36 -2.87 -18.60
N GLU A 209 -10.16 -1.88 -18.28
CA GLU A 209 -11.63 -1.99 -18.24
C GLU A 209 -12.17 -2.33 -19.63
N SER A 210 -11.79 -1.57 -20.66
CA SER A 210 -12.18 -1.84 -22.05
C SER A 210 -11.74 -3.23 -22.53
N LEU A 211 -10.52 -3.66 -22.25
CA LEU A 211 -10.04 -4.99 -22.61
C LEU A 211 -10.76 -6.10 -21.83
N SER A 212 -11.18 -5.83 -20.60
CA SER A 212 -11.87 -6.82 -19.76
C SER A 212 -13.29 -7.12 -20.25
N GLU A 213 -13.94 -6.22 -20.99
CA GLU A 213 -15.21 -6.48 -21.67
C GLU A 213 -15.07 -7.61 -22.71
N ARG A 214 -13.96 -7.59 -23.44
CA ARG A 214 -13.65 -8.60 -24.47
C ARG A 214 -13.00 -9.85 -23.88
N TYR A 215 -12.21 -9.70 -22.82
CA TYR A 215 -11.45 -10.77 -22.17
C TYR A 215 -11.73 -10.75 -20.65
N PRO A 216 -12.84 -11.37 -20.19
CA PRO A 216 -13.25 -11.29 -18.76
C PRO A 216 -12.21 -11.78 -17.78
N ASP A 217 -11.30 -12.69 -18.19
CA ASP A 217 -10.23 -13.24 -17.36
C ASP A 217 -8.91 -12.44 -17.44
N LEU A 218 -8.88 -11.29 -18.13
CA LEU A 218 -7.66 -10.56 -18.42
C LEU A 218 -6.84 -10.30 -17.16
N LYS A 219 -7.44 -9.67 -16.16
CA LYS A 219 -6.76 -9.34 -14.90
C LYS A 219 -6.20 -10.59 -14.22
N GLN A 220 -6.97 -11.69 -14.22
CA GLN A 220 -6.55 -12.95 -13.61
C GLN A 220 -5.37 -13.57 -14.37
N LYS A 221 -5.40 -13.52 -15.69
CA LYS A 221 -4.31 -14.02 -16.53
C LYS A 221 -3.04 -13.22 -16.37
N LEU A 222 -3.13 -11.88 -16.32
CA LEU A 222 -1.99 -10.99 -16.10
C LEU A 222 -1.35 -11.21 -14.73
N PHE A 223 -2.17 -11.25 -13.68
CA PHE A 223 -1.69 -11.51 -12.33
C PHE A 223 -1.07 -12.91 -12.20
N GLY A 224 -1.75 -13.93 -12.73
CA GLY A 224 -1.23 -15.29 -12.74
C GLY A 224 0.03 -15.46 -13.60
N ALA A 225 0.24 -14.65 -14.64
CA ALA A 225 1.48 -14.66 -15.42
C ALA A 225 2.67 -14.16 -14.55
N MET A 226 2.47 -13.10 -13.76
CA MET A 226 3.50 -12.61 -12.83
C MET A 226 3.93 -13.68 -11.81
N GLN A 227 3.00 -14.53 -11.37
CA GLN A 227 3.28 -15.61 -10.42
C GLN A 227 3.93 -16.84 -11.05
N ARG A 228 3.56 -17.21 -12.28
CA ARG A 228 4.04 -18.43 -12.97
C ARG A 228 5.36 -18.26 -13.72
N TYR A 229 5.56 -17.08 -14.29
CA TYR A 229 6.85 -16.71 -14.89
C TYR A 229 7.47 -15.70 -13.95
N PRO A 230 8.34 -16.11 -13.06
CA PRO A 230 8.68 -15.33 -11.90
C PRO A 230 9.33 -14.03 -12.31
N LEU A 231 8.52 -13.00 -12.26
CA LEU A 231 9.06 -11.67 -12.07
C LEU A 231 9.75 -11.72 -10.71
N TYR A 232 10.98 -11.24 -10.67
CA TYR A 232 11.79 -11.26 -9.45
C TYR A 232 10.98 -10.87 -8.21
N GLY A 233 10.96 -11.73 -7.21
CA GLY A 233 10.26 -11.54 -5.96
C GLY A 233 8.76 -11.90 -5.97
N TRP A 234 8.25 -12.54 -7.03
CA TRP A 234 6.86 -12.99 -7.12
C TRP A 234 6.67 -14.50 -6.91
N ASP A 235 7.76 -15.23 -6.68
CA ASP A 235 7.69 -16.64 -6.32
C ASP A 235 7.00 -16.81 -4.97
N THR A 236 6.09 -17.79 -4.89
CA THR A 236 5.50 -18.19 -3.62
C THR A 236 6.33 -19.34 -3.04
N LYS A 237 6.39 -19.49 -1.71
CA LYS A 237 7.08 -20.61 -1.05
C LYS A 237 6.59 -22.00 -1.50
N ASN A 238 5.42 -22.08 -2.15
CA ASN A 238 4.83 -23.31 -2.67
C ASN A 238 5.16 -23.60 -4.15
N SER A 239 5.96 -22.77 -4.83
CA SER A 239 6.32 -22.97 -6.24
C SER A 239 7.49 -23.96 -6.45
N GLU A 240 8.02 -24.54 -5.40
CA GLU A 240 9.07 -25.58 -5.45
C GLU A 240 8.53 -27.02 -5.47
N LYS A 241 7.35 -27.24 -6.11
CA LYS A 241 6.83 -28.59 -6.35
C LYS A 241 6.66 -28.88 -7.81
#